data_404fbfefce6de1ff8e1cb55c702d52f8
#
_entry.id   404fbfefce6de1ff8e1cb55c702d52f8
#
_cell.length_a   1.000
_cell.length_b   1.000
_cell.length_c   1.000
_cell.angle_alpha   90.00
_cell.angle_beta   90.00
_cell.angle_gamma   90.00
#
_symmetry.space_group_name_H-M   'P 1'
#
loop_
_entity.id
_entity.type
_entity.pdbx_description
1 polymer ?
#
loop_
_entity_poly.entity_id
_entity_poly.type
_entity_poly.pdbx_seq_one_letter_code
_entity_poly.pdbx_strand_id
1 'polypeptide(L)'
;AINDFCGLAWDKNDICSYTLVLEQLLTTGGGWQDQYGGVFSGIKLLQSEAGFEQNPLVRWLPDQLFVHPDYRDCHLLYYTGITRTAKSILAEIVSSMFLNSGPHLSLLAEMKAHAMDMSEAILRSNFESFGRLVGKTWIQNQALDCGTNPPAVAAIIEKIKDYTLGYKLPGAGGGGYLYMVAKDPQAAGQIRRILTEQAPNSHARFVEMTLSDKGLQVSRS
;
A
#
# COMPACT_ATOMS: atom_id res chain seq x y z
N ALA A 1 18.60 5.03 13.77
CA ALA A 1 19.69 5.97 14.11
C ALA A 1 19.77 6.19 15.63
N ILE A 2 18.74 6.78 16.30
CA ILE A 2 18.77 7.08 17.75
C ILE A 2 19.06 5.84 18.59
N ASN A 3 18.38 4.72 18.34
CA ASN A 3 18.61 3.45 19.02
C ASN A 3 20.08 3.02 18.96
N ASP A 4 20.66 3.06 17.77
CA ASP A 4 22.06 2.67 17.53
C ASP A 4 23.05 3.67 18.13
N PHE A 5 22.81 4.97 17.94
CA PHE A 5 23.68 6.05 18.44
C PHE A 5 23.74 6.09 19.96
N CYS A 6 22.61 5.89 20.63
CA CYS A 6 22.50 5.91 22.10
C CYS A 6 22.77 4.53 22.73
N GLY A 7 23.03 3.49 21.95
CA GLY A 7 23.23 2.14 22.47
C GLY A 7 22.01 1.57 23.20
N LEU A 8 20.79 1.94 22.78
CA LEU A 8 19.55 1.45 23.37
C LEU A 8 19.32 -0.01 22.96
N ALA A 9 18.76 -0.81 23.84
CA ALA A 9 18.50 -2.23 23.60
C ALA A 9 17.12 -2.49 22.97
N TRP A 10 16.65 -1.58 22.12
CA TRP A 10 15.34 -1.72 21.45
C TRP A 10 15.42 -2.75 20.33
N ASP A 11 14.50 -3.68 20.34
CA ASP A 11 14.31 -4.59 19.21
C ASP A 11 13.51 -3.92 18.08
N LYS A 12 13.21 -4.69 17.02
CA LYS A 12 12.47 -4.17 15.87
C LYS A 12 11.04 -3.79 16.19
N ASN A 13 10.38 -4.49 17.11
CA ASN A 13 9.01 -4.16 17.54
C ASN A 13 9.01 -2.89 18.36
N ASP A 14 9.98 -2.73 19.27
CA ASP A 14 10.17 -1.49 20.04
C ASP A 14 10.35 -0.30 19.10
N ILE A 15 11.20 -0.44 18.06
CA ILE A 15 11.43 0.62 17.08
C ILE A 15 10.13 0.97 16.34
N CYS A 16 9.32 -0.01 15.93
CA CYS A 16 8.03 0.23 15.33
C CYS A 16 7.10 0.99 16.26
N SER A 17 7.00 0.56 17.52
CA SER A 17 6.13 1.15 18.53
C SER A 17 6.50 2.60 18.84
N TYR A 18 7.80 2.88 19.08
CA TYR A 18 8.27 4.26 19.34
C TYR A 18 8.12 5.15 18.11
N THR A 19 8.31 4.61 16.90
CA THR A 19 8.09 5.38 15.66
C THR A 19 6.61 5.73 15.51
N LEU A 20 5.70 4.80 15.81
CA LEU A 20 4.26 5.07 15.81
C LEU A 20 3.91 6.17 16.82
N VAL A 21 4.41 6.10 18.05
CA VAL A 21 4.19 7.14 19.08
C VAL A 21 4.67 8.50 18.56
N LEU A 22 5.86 8.56 17.96
CA LEU A 22 6.40 9.80 17.40
C LEU A 22 5.48 10.36 16.29
N GLU A 23 5.00 9.53 15.38
CA GLU A 23 4.08 9.95 14.34
C GLU A 23 2.74 10.44 14.90
N GLN A 24 2.19 9.79 15.92
CA GLN A 24 0.98 10.26 16.59
C GLN A 24 1.18 11.63 17.25
N LEU A 25 2.35 11.88 17.88
CA LEU A 25 2.71 13.20 18.41
C LEU A 25 2.82 14.27 17.32
N LEU A 26 3.21 13.89 16.11
CA LEU A 26 3.22 14.78 14.94
C LEU A 26 1.84 14.93 14.27
N THR A 27 0.79 14.36 14.87
CA THR A 27 -0.60 14.44 14.41
C THR A 27 -0.84 13.90 13.00
N THR A 28 -0.11 12.85 12.60
CA THR A 28 -0.33 12.23 11.29
C THR A 28 -1.60 11.39 11.24
N GLY A 29 -2.04 10.85 12.39
CA GLY A 29 -3.24 10.01 12.51
C GLY A 29 -3.11 8.63 11.83
N GLY A 30 -1.90 8.27 11.39
CA GLY A 30 -1.63 6.98 10.75
C GLY A 30 -1.66 5.80 11.70
N GLY A 31 -1.80 4.58 11.16
CA GLY A 31 -1.64 3.32 11.89
C GLY A 31 -0.20 2.82 11.87
N TRP A 32 0.03 1.63 12.39
CA TRP A 32 1.35 1.00 12.54
C TRP A 32 1.86 0.25 11.30
N GLN A 33 1.09 0.15 10.23
CA GLN A 33 1.44 -0.67 9.05
C GLN A 33 2.74 -0.23 8.36
N ASP A 34 3.00 1.08 8.28
CA ASP A 34 4.17 1.62 7.57
C ASP A 34 5.46 1.36 8.35
N GLN A 35 5.43 1.45 9.68
CA GLN A 35 6.54 1.14 10.56
C GLN A 35 6.94 -0.32 10.41
N TYR A 36 5.98 -1.24 10.53
CA TYR A 36 6.24 -2.67 10.36
C TYR A 36 6.61 -3.00 8.92
N GLY A 37 6.01 -2.31 7.95
CA GLY A 37 6.33 -2.45 6.53
C GLY A 37 7.78 -2.12 6.22
N GLY A 38 8.32 -1.05 6.79
CA GLY A 38 9.68 -0.58 6.57
C GLY A 38 10.76 -1.26 7.43
N VAL A 39 10.43 -1.60 8.68
CA VAL A 39 11.39 -2.20 9.63
C VAL A 39 11.66 -3.66 9.32
N PHE A 40 10.64 -4.43 8.98
CA PHE A 40 10.76 -5.85 8.63
C PHE A 40 10.86 -6.03 7.11
N SER A 41 11.71 -6.95 6.67
CA SER A 41 11.89 -7.29 5.25
C SER A 41 10.76 -8.15 4.69
N GLY A 42 10.70 -8.28 3.37
CA GLY A 42 9.82 -9.21 2.65
C GLY A 42 8.35 -8.81 2.66
N ILE A 43 7.51 -9.71 2.16
CA ILE A 43 6.06 -9.55 2.10
C ILE A 43 5.44 -10.07 3.38
N LYS A 44 4.49 -9.32 3.93
CA LYS A 44 3.94 -9.61 5.27
C LYS A 44 2.45 -9.39 5.33
N LEU A 45 1.77 -10.27 6.06
CA LEU A 45 0.46 -10.00 6.63
C LEU A 45 0.65 -9.53 8.07
N LEU A 46 0.09 -8.38 8.39
CA LEU A 46 0.11 -7.82 9.74
C LEU A 46 -1.27 -7.98 10.35
N GLN A 47 -1.33 -8.54 11.55
CA GLN A 47 -2.58 -8.76 12.28
C GLN A 47 -2.44 -8.22 13.70
N SER A 48 -3.48 -7.60 14.22
CA SER A 48 -3.58 -7.24 15.63
C SER A 48 -4.96 -7.56 16.17
N GLU A 49 -5.06 -7.70 17.47
CA GLU A 49 -6.33 -7.82 18.17
C GLU A 49 -6.88 -6.45 18.55
N ALA A 50 -8.19 -6.38 18.78
CA ALA A 50 -8.81 -5.15 19.27
C ALA A 50 -8.39 -4.88 20.70
N GLY A 51 -8.04 -3.63 21.02
CA GLY A 51 -7.63 -3.23 22.36
C GLY A 51 -6.82 -1.93 22.34
N PHE A 52 -6.54 -1.40 23.53
CA PHE A 52 -5.68 -0.23 23.69
C PHE A 52 -4.20 -0.57 23.47
N GLU A 53 -3.78 -1.76 23.87
CA GLU A 53 -2.43 -2.26 23.61
C GLU A 53 -2.41 -3.01 22.28
N GLN A 54 -1.64 -2.49 21.34
CA GLN A 54 -1.49 -3.06 20.02
C GLN A 54 -0.18 -3.85 19.92
N ASN A 55 -0.29 -5.16 19.75
CA ASN A 55 0.84 -6.06 19.51
C ASN A 55 0.72 -6.72 18.13
N PRO A 56 1.12 -6.03 17.05
CA PRO A 56 0.98 -6.57 15.71
C PRO A 56 1.79 -7.84 15.50
N LEU A 57 1.12 -8.91 15.08
CA LEU A 57 1.74 -10.15 14.66
C LEU A 57 2.17 -10.05 13.20
N VAL A 58 3.45 -10.31 12.93
CA VAL A 58 4.02 -10.34 11.58
C VAL A 58 4.02 -11.77 11.06
N ARG A 59 3.31 -12.01 9.95
CA ARG A 59 3.34 -13.29 9.22
C ARG A 59 3.98 -13.08 7.86
N TRP A 60 5.14 -13.68 7.61
CA TRP A 60 5.80 -13.61 6.31
C TRP A 60 5.07 -14.45 5.28
N LEU A 61 4.93 -13.87 4.10
CA LEU A 61 4.30 -14.49 2.93
C LEU A 61 5.39 -14.75 1.86
N PRO A 62 5.18 -15.75 0.99
CA PRO A 62 6.12 -16.02 -0.10
C PRO A 62 6.18 -14.88 -1.10
N ASP A 63 7.30 -14.73 -1.76
CA ASP A 63 7.58 -13.68 -2.73
C ASP A 63 7.38 -14.10 -4.19
N GLN A 64 7.00 -15.34 -4.44
CA GLN A 64 6.88 -15.94 -5.78
C GLN A 64 6.12 -15.07 -6.78
N LEU A 65 5.00 -14.47 -6.38
CA LEU A 65 4.21 -13.59 -7.26
C LEU A 65 4.97 -12.35 -7.75
N PHE A 66 6.01 -11.95 -7.01
CA PHE A 66 6.73 -10.70 -7.26
C PHE A 66 8.10 -10.91 -7.91
N VAL A 67 8.70 -12.09 -7.73
CA VAL A 67 10.04 -12.38 -8.24
C VAL A 67 10.04 -13.33 -9.44
N HIS A 68 8.96 -14.10 -9.63
CA HIS A 68 8.87 -15.06 -10.72
C HIS A 68 8.94 -14.35 -12.08
N PRO A 69 9.74 -14.84 -13.05
CA PRO A 69 9.93 -14.21 -14.35
C PRO A 69 8.63 -13.89 -15.10
N ASP A 70 7.60 -14.75 -14.97
CA ASP A 70 6.33 -14.57 -15.67
C ASP A 70 5.50 -13.41 -15.11
N TYR A 71 5.72 -13.01 -13.85
CA TYR A 71 4.88 -12.02 -13.15
C TYR A 71 5.60 -10.75 -12.78
N ARG A 72 6.91 -10.79 -12.49
CA ARG A 72 7.65 -9.63 -11.97
C ARG A 72 7.49 -8.37 -12.83
N ASP A 73 7.49 -8.53 -14.15
CA ASP A 73 7.39 -7.42 -15.09
C ASP A 73 5.95 -6.89 -15.25
N CYS A 74 4.96 -7.61 -14.71
CA CYS A 74 3.56 -7.21 -14.66
C CYS A 74 3.24 -6.30 -13.46
N HIS A 75 4.14 -6.18 -12.48
CA HIS A 75 4.03 -5.25 -11.38
C HIS A 75 4.61 -3.89 -11.78
N LEU A 76 3.76 -2.88 -11.86
CA LEU A 76 4.14 -1.55 -12.30
C LEU A 76 3.90 -0.54 -11.20
N LEU A 77 4.89 0.32 -10.96
CA LEU A 77 4.78 1.45 -10.04
C LEU A 77 5.00 2.74 -10.83
N TYR A 78 4.02 3.63 -10.76
CA TYR A 78 4.02 4.89 -11.50
C TYR A 78 3.83 6.07 -10.54
N TYR A 79 4.80 6.96 -10.48
CA TYR A 79 4.63 8.23 -9.77
C TYR A 79 3.75 9.15 -10.62
N THR A 80 2.61 9.54 -10.10
CA THR A 80 1.60 10.32 -10.84
C THR A 80 1.97 11.79 -10.99
N GLY A 81 2.91 12.30 -10.18
CA GLY A 81 3.21 13.73 -10.08
C GLY A 81 2.09 14.56 -9.45
N ILE A 82 1.08 13.89 -8.87
CA ILE A 82 -0.05 14.49 -8.18
C ILE A 82 0.21 14.35 -6.67
N THR A 83 0.16 15.46 -5.94
CA THR A 83 0.33 15.46 -4.49
C THR A 83 -0.94 15.98 -3.83
N ARG A 84 -1.44 15.27 -2.84
CA ARG A 84 -2.52 15.70 -1.97
C ARG A 84 -2.16 15.39 -0.52
N THR A 85 -2.64 16.19 0.40
CA THR A 85 -2.38 15.98 1.83
C THR A 85 -3.21 14.80 2.34
N ALA A 86 -2.57 13.70 2.71
CA ALA A 86 -3.20 12.49 3.28
C ALA A 86 -3.98 12.78 4.58
N LYS A 87 -3.60 13.85 5.30
CA LYS A 87 -4.20 14.22 6.60
C LYS A 87 -5.72 14.43 6.54
N SER A 88 -6.25 15.02 5.47
CA SER A 88 -7.69 15.25 5.33
C SER A 88 -8.48 13.96 5.12
N ILE A 89 -7.94 13.02 4.34
CA ILE A 89 -8.56 11.73 4.04
C ILE A 89 -8.67 10.89 5.32
N LEU A 90 -7.56 10.76 6.07
CA LEU A 90 -7.55 10.01 7.32
C LEU A 90 -8.49 10.61 8.37
N ALA A 91 -8.57 11.94 8.47
CA ALA A 91 -9.47 12.61 9.40
C ALA A 91 -10.96 12.32 9.10
N GLU A 92 -11.36 12.27 7.83
CA GLU A 92 -12.72 11.93 7.44
C GLU A 92 -13.07 10.47 7.75
N ILE A 93 -12.16 9.53 7.47
CA ILE A 93 -12.33 8.11 7.81
C ILE A 93 -12.51 7.93 9.32
N VAL A 94 -11.62 8.51 10.12
CA VAL A 94 -11.66 8.43 11.59
C VAL A 94 -12.95 9.06 12.12
N SER A 95 -13.36 10.22 11.61
CA SER A 95 -14.62 10.87 11.99
C SER A 95 -15.83 9.97 11.71
N SER A 96 -15.88 9.33 10.54
CA SER A 96 -16.95 8.40 10.16
C SER A 96 -17.01 7.17 11.06
N MET A 97 -15.86 6.68 11.53
CA MET A 97 -15.78 5.58 12.51
C MET A 97 -16.34 6.02 13.87
N PHE A 98 -15.94 7.20 14.38
CA PHE A 98 -16.42 7.71 15.67
C PHE A 98 -17.92 7.99 15.66
N LEU A 99 -18.49 8.38 14.51
CA LEU A 99 -19.93 8.57 14.34
C LEU A 99 -20.72 7.26 14.21
N ASN A 100 -20.06 6.10 14.35
CA ASN A 100 -20.67 4.77 14.21
C ASN A 100 -21.47 4.61 12.90
N SER A 101 -20.97 5.13 11.81
CA SER A 101 -21.60 4.96 10.50
C SER A 101 -21.66 3.47 10.14
N GLY A 102 -22.84 2.87 10.18
CA GLY A 102 -23.06 1.45 9.88
C GLY A 102 -22.45 1.00 8.56
N PRO A 103 -22.59 1.73 7.44
CA PRO A 103 -21.95 1.40 6.18
C PRO A 103 -20.41 1.38 6.26
N HIS A 104 -19.78 2.34 6.95
CA HIS A 104 -18.33 2.38 7.11
C HIS A 104 -17.81 1.22 7.96
N LEU A 105 -18.49 0.89 9.06
CA LEU A 105 -18.11 -0.25 9.91
C LEU A 105 -18.23 -1.57 9.17
N SER A 106 -19.30 -1.75 8.38
CA SER A 106 -19.49 -2.93 7.53
C SER A 106 -18.38 -3.06 6.48
N LEU A 107 -18.03 -1.92 5.83
CA LEU A 107 -16.95 -1.89 4.84
C LEU A 107 -15.58 -2.23 5.47
N LEU A 108 -15.28 -1.73 6.68
CA LEU A 108 -14.05 -2.08 7.39
C LEU A 108 -13.98 -3.57 7.74
N ALA A 109 -15.10 -4.17 8.14
CA ALA A 109 -15.17 -5.62 8.37
C ALA A 109 -14.92 -6.41 7.08
N GLU A 110 -15.48 -5.95 5.95
CA GLU A 110 -15.22 -6.52 4.63
C GLU A 110 -13.75 -6.38 4.22
N MET A 111 -13.13 -5.23 4.46
CA MET A 111 -11.70 -5.00 4.18
C MET A 111 -10.80 -5.92 5.01
N LYS A 112 -11.17 -6.19 6.26
CA LYS A 112 -10.47 -7.16 7.10
C LYS A 112 -10.51 -8.58 6.51
N ALA A 113 -11.68 -9.04 6.08
CA ALA A 113 -11.82 -10.33 5.41
C ALA A 113 -11.04 -10.36 4.09
N HIS A 114 -11.11 -9.28 3.31
CA HIS A 114 -10.38 -9.11 2.06
C HIS A 114 -8.85 -9.20 2.22
N ALA A 115 -8.30 -8.73 3.34
CA ALA A 115 -6.86 -8.88 3.63
C ALA A 115 -6.46 -10.37 3.78
N MET A 116 -7.37 -11.21 4.31
CA MET A 116 -7.15 -12.65 4.39
C MET A 116 -7.21 -13.31 3.01
N ASP A 117 -8.19 -12.94 2.17
CA ASP A 117 -8.27 -13.41 0.78
C ASP A 117 -6.99 -13.05 0.00
N MET A 118 -6.47 -11.83 0.19
CA MET A 118 -5.21 -11.38 -0.40
C MET A 118 -4.03 -12.24 0.04
N SER A 119 -3.93 -12.55 1.33
CA SER A 119 -2.87 -13.41 1.85
C SER A 119 -2.94 -14.83 1.28
N GLU A 120 -4.15 -15.37 1.10
CA GLU A 120 -4.36 -16.68 0.50
C GLU A 120 -3.97 -16.69 -0.99
N ALA A 121 -4.31 -15.66 -1.75
CA ALA A 121 -3.89 -15.52 -3.15
C ALA A 121 -2.36 -15.51 -3.28
N ILE A 122 -1.65 -14.84 -2.37
CA ILE A 122 -0.18 -14.80 -2.33
C ILE A 122 0.37 -16.18 -1.96
N LEU A 123 -0.16 -16.84 -0.92
CA LEU A 123 0.28 -18.18 -0.49
C LEU A 123 0.11 -19.23 -1.59
N ARG A 124 -0.95 -19.11 -2.39
CA ARG A 124 -1.22 -20.01 -3.52
C ARG A 124 -0.53 -19.60 -4.82
N SER A 125 0.24 -18.52 -4.83
CA SER A 125 0.85 -17.92 -6.02
C SER A 125 -0.17 -17.68 -7.15
N ASN A 126 -1.41 -17.32 -6.79
CA ASN A 126 -2.49 -17.06 -7.74
C ASN A 126 -2.45 -15.60 -8.20
N PHE A 127 -1.70 -15.34 -9.27
CA PHE A 127 -1.47 -14.01 -9.81
C PHE A 127 -2.75 -13.30 -10.25
N GLU A 128 -3.66 -14.01 -10.90
CA GLU A 128 -4.92 -13.42 -11.39
C GLU A 128 -5.82 -12.99 -10.23
N SER A 129 -5.98 -13.85 -9.22
CA SER A 129 -6.73 -13.50 -8.00
C SER A 129 -6.08 -12.35 -7.26
N PHE A 130 -4.74 -12.33 -7.12
CA PHE A 130 -4.01 -11.23 -6.51
C PHE A 130 -4.32 -9.90 -7.21
N GLY A 131 -4.22 -9.85 -8.55
CA GLY A 131 -4.51 -8.64 -9.31
C GLY A 131 -5.94 -8.14 -9.13
N ARG A 132 -6.94 -9.04 -9.19
CA ARG A 132 -8.35 -8.68 -8.93
C ARG A 132 -8.58 -8.15 -7.53
N LEU A 133 -7.93 -8.74 -6.53
CA LEU A 133 -8.02 -8.29 -5.14
C LEU A 133 -7.37 -6.92 -4.94
N VAL A 134 -6.29 -6.59 -5.65
CA VAL A 134 -5.74 -5.22 -5.70
C VAL A 134 -6.80 -4.24 -6.21
N GLY A 135 -7.52 -4.58 -7.27
CA GLY A 135 -8.62 -3.77 -7.80
C GLY A 135 -9.79 -3.63 -6.81
N LYS A 136 -10.15 -4.71 -6.10
CA LYS A 136 -11.18 -4.67 -5.04
C LYS A 136 -10.78 -3.71 -3.91
N THR A 137 -9.51 -3.72 -3.49
CA THR A 137 -9.00 -2.75 -2.49
C THR A 137 -9.22 -1.31 -2.96
N TRP A 138 -8.99 -1.04 -4.24
CA TRP A 138 -9.20 0.29 -4.82
C TRP A 138 -10.66 0.76 -4.73
N ILE A 139 -11.60 -0.14 -5.02
CA ILE A 139 -13.03 0.14 -4.89
C ILE A 139 -13.40 0.41 -3.43
N GLN A 140 -12.90 -0.40 -2.50
CA GLN A 140 -13.13 -0.23 -1.06
C GLN A 140 -12.56 1.10 -0.53
N ASN A 141 -11.36 1.49 -0.96
CA ASN A 141 -10.76 2.77 -0.58
C ASN A 141 -11.61 3.96 -1.04
N GLN A 142 -12.15 3.92 -2.27
CA GLN A 142 -13.04 4.96 -2.78
C GLN A 142 -14.38 5.02 -2.03
N ALA A 143 -14.86 3.87 -1.54
CA ALA A 143 -16.07 3.81 -0.73
C ALA A 143 -15.86 4.35 0.69
N LEU A 144 -14.62 4.28 1.22
CA LEU A 144 -14.26 4.91 2.49
C LEU A 144 -14.15 6.43 2.38
N ASP A 145 -13.54 6.92 1.31
CA ASP A 145 -13.36 8.36 1.08
C ASP A 145 -13.37 8.68 -0.42
N CYS A 146 -14.29 9.55 -0.82
CA CYS A 146 -14.41 10.04 -2.19
C CYS A 146 -13.16 10.81 -2.68
N GLY A 147 -12.36 11.37 -1.78
CA GLY A 147 -11.10 12.04 -2.10
C GLY A 147 -9.95 11.12 -2.49
N THR A 148 -10.11 9.81 -2.29
CA THR A 148 -9.12 8.80 -2.65
C THR A 148 -8.79 8.82 -4.16
N ASN A 149 -9.80 9.05 -5.02
CA ASN A 149 -9.65 9.04 -6.48
C ASN A 149 -9.93 10.43 -7.09
N PRO A 150 -8.97 11.35 -7.07
CA PRO A 150 -9.15 12.65 -7.70
C PRO A 150 -9.26 12.53 -9.23
N PRO A 151 -9.93 13.48 -9.93
CA PRO A 151 -10.16 13.42 -11.38
C PRO A 151 -8.89 13.20 -12.20
N ALA A 152 -7.76 13.76 -11.78
CA ALA A 152 -6.48 13.59 -12.47
C ALA A 152 -5.96 12.14 -12.40
N VAL A 153 -6.19 11.44 -11.29
CA VAL A 153 -5.86 10.01 -11.15
C VAL A 153 -6.84 9.15 -11.93
N ALA A 154 -8.13 9.46 -11.88
CA ALA A 154 -9.15 8.78 -12.67
C ALA A 154 -8.85 8.85 -14.16
N ALA A 155 -8.37 9.99 -14.68
CA ALA A 155 -7.97 10.14 -16.07
C ALA A 155 -6.76 9.28 -16.47
N ILE A 156 -5.83 9.03 -15.54
CA ILE A 156 -4.71 8.09 -15.76
C ILE A 156 -5.28 6.66 -15.86
N ILE A 157 -6.10 6.28 -14.88
CA ILE A 157 -6.68 4.94 -14.77
C ILE A 157 -7.51 4.60 -16.02
N GLU A 158 -8.32 5.54 -16.52
CA GLU A 158 -9.16 5.32 -17.71
C GLU A 158 -8.36 4.88 -18.93
N LYS A 159 -7.12 5.34 -19.07
CA LYS A 159 -6.24 4.99 -20.19
C LYS A 159 -5.68 3.56 -20.12
N ILE A 160 -5.61 2.98 -18.91
CA ILE A 160 -4.87 1.74 -18.67
C ILE A 160 -5.73 0.60 -18.10
N LYS A 161 -6.96 0.87 -17.70
CA LYS A 161 -7.84 -0.11 -17.03
C LYS A 161 -8.00 -1.43 -17.80
N ASP A 162 -8.07 -1.36 -19.14
CA ASP A 162 -8.28 -2.54 -19.99
C ASP A 162 -7.05 -3.45 -20.07
N TYR A 163 -5.88 -2.97 -19.64
CA TYR A 163 -4.62 -3.72 -19.63
C TYR A 163 -4.27 -4.27 -18.24
N THR A 164 -5.05 -3.94 -17.20
CA THR A 164 -4.76 -4.33 -15.82
C THR A 164 -5.72 -5.39 -15.29
N LEU A 165 -5.23 -6.23 -14.38
CA LEU A 165 -6.06 -7.05 -13.49
C LEU A 165 -6.59 -6.21 -12.33
N GLY A 166 -5.80 -5.26 -11.85
CA GLY A 166 -6.15 -4.34 -10.80
C GLY A 166 -5.10 -3.25 -10.62
N TYR A 167 -5.48 -2.22 -9.92
CA TYR A 167 -4.64 -1.05 -9.61
C TYR A 167 -5.10 -0.40 -8.29
N LYS A 168 -4.22 0.34 -7.65
CA LYS A 168 -4.55 1.17 -6.47
C LYS A 168 -3.50 2.24 -6.23
N LEU A 169 -3.87 3.27 -5.49
CA LEU A 169 -2.90 4.14 -4.82
C LEU A 169 -2.57 3.53 -3.45
N PRO A 170 -1.31 3.14 -3.16
CA PRO A 170 -0.90 2.73 -1.82
C PRO A 170 -1.07 3.86 -0.80
N GLY A 171 -1.36 3.53 0.45
CA GLY A 171 -1.62 4.49 1.50
C GLY A 171 -3.04 5.08 1.44
N ALA A 172 -3.20 6.33 1.87
CA ALA A 172 -4.50 7.01 1.98
C ALA A 172 -5.13 7.37 0.61
N GLY A 173 -4.40 7.27 -0.49
CA GLY A 173 -4.88 7.67 -1.82
C GLY A 173 -4.67 9.17 -2.11
N GLY A 174 -5.44 9.70 -3.07
CA GLY A 174 -5.40 11.13 -3.44
C GLY A 174 -4.24 11.56 -4.33
N GLY A 175 -3.25 10.70 -4.58
CA GLY A 175 -2.07 10.98 -5.41
C GLY A 175 -0.85 10.13 -5.03
N GLY A 176 0.33 10.57 -5.40
CA GLY A 176 1.57 9.85 -5.15
C GLY A 176 1.82 8.73 -6.16
N TYR A 177 1.96 7.51 -5.70
CA TYR A 177 2.25 6.35 -6.53
C TYR A 177 0.98 5.59 -6.90
N LEU A 178 0.86 5.20 -8.17
CA LEU A 178 -0.14 4.26 -8.67
C LEU A 178 0.54 2.90 -8.87
N TYR A 179 0.11 1.92 -8.10
CA TYR A 179 0.51 0.52 -8.27
C TYR A 179 -0.49 -0.17 -9.19
N MET A 180 0.01 -0.90 -10.17
CA MET A 180 -0.79 -1.61 -11.17
C MET A 180 -0.30 -3.04 -11.32
N VAL A 181 -1.23 -3.96 -11.50
CA VAL A 181 -0.98 -5.36 -11.87
C VAL A 181 -1.48 -5.53 -13.29
N ALA A 182 -0.57 -5.60 -14.26
CA ALA A 182 -0.90 -5.83 -15.66
C ALA A 182 -1.39 -7.28 -15.87
N LYS A 183 -2.22 -7.51 -16.89
CA LYS A 183 -2.75 -8.83 -17.21
C LYS A 183 -1.65 -9.83 -17.60
N ASP A 184 -0.65 -9.34 -18.32
CA ASP A 184 0.49 -10.08 -18.83
C ASP A 184 1.64 -9.11 -19.19
N PRO A 185 2.84 -9.61 -19.56
CA PRO A 185 3.96 -8.75 -19.94
C PRO A 185 3.69 -7.86 -21.17
N GLN A 186 2.84 -8.29 -22.11
CA GLN A 186 2.46 -7.49 -23.26
C GLN A 186 1.60 -6.30 -22.84
N ALA A 187 0.63 -6.53 -21.98
CA ALA A 187 -0.20 -5.49 -21.38
C ALA A 187 0.64 -4.50 -20.57
N ALA A 188 1.64 -4.99 -19.80
CA ALA A 188 2.59 -4.14 -19.08
C ALA A 188 3.36 -3.22 -20.04
N GLY A 189 3.82 -3.73 -21.18
CA GLY A 189 4.45 -2.93 -22.23
C GLY A 189 3.52 -1.85 -22.80
N GLN A 190 2.23 -2.16 -23.02
CA GLN A 190 1.24 -1.17 -23.47
C GLN A 190 1.01 -0.07 -22.43
N ILE A 191 0.86 -0.44 -21.15
CA ILE A 191 0.71 0.54 -20.05
C ILE A 191 1.93 1.49 -20.02
N ARG A 192 3.14 0.95 -20.10
CA ARG A 192 4.37 1.76 -20.10
C ARG A 192 4.38 2.73 -21.29
N ARG A 193 4.05 2.27 -22.48
CA ARG A 193 3.97 3.11 -23.67
C ARG A 193 2.95 4.24 -23.50
N ILE A 194 1.70 3.90 -23.14
CA ILE A 194 0.61 4.87 -23.00
C ILE A 194 0.97 5.97 -21.97
N LEU A 195 1.45 5.57 -20.79
CA LEU A 195 1.73 6.53 -19.72
C LEU A 195 3.03 7.32 -19.93
N THR A 196 3.94 6.84 -20.78
CA THR A 196 5.13 7.60 -21.20
C THR A 196 4.76 8.61 -22.28
N GLU A 197 4.01 8.22 -23.30
CA GLU A 197 3.61 9.09 -24.41
C GLU A 197 2.58 10.15 -23.97
N GLN A 198 1.73 9.80 -23.03
CA GLN A 198 0.63 10.64 -22.54
C GLN A 198 0.73 10.92 -21.03
N ALA A 199 1.94 11.25 -20.58
CA ALA A 199 2.16 11.57 -19.17
C ALA A 199 1.27 12.75 -18.72
N PRO A 200 0.64 12.66 -17.53
CA PRO A 200 -0.28 13.70 -17.05
C PRO A 200 0.40 15.02 -16.69
N ASN A 201 1.71 14.99 -16.43
CA ASN A 201 2.55 16.14 -16.11
C ASN A 201 4.03 15.78 -16.25
N SER A 202 4.92 16.76 -16.16
CA SER A 202 6.37 16.59 -16.31
C SER A 202 7.07 15.81 -15.18
N HIS A 203 6.40 15.58 -14.05
CA HIS A 203 6.94 14.85 -12.90
C HIS A 203 6.55 13.37 -12.92
N ALA A 204 5.52 13.03 -13.66
CA ALA A 204 5.00 11.68 -13.75
C ALA A 204 5.99 10.74 -14.45
N ARG A 205 6.25 9.59 -13.84
CA ARG A 205 7.22 8.60 -14.36
C ARG A 205 7.03 7.22 -13.75
N PHE A 206 7.46 6.21 -14.47
CA PHE A 206 7.64 4.88 -13.89
C PHE A 206 8.79 4.87 -12.90
N VAL A 207 8.63 4.09 -11.85
CA VAL A 207 9.64 3.86 -10.82
C VAL A 207 9.91 2.36 -10.77
N GLU A 208 11.17 1.99 -10.66
CA GLU A 208 11.54 0.61 -10.46
C GLU A 208 11.08 0.13 -9.07
N MET A 209 10.48 -1.05 -9.04
CA MET A 209 9.99 -1.67 -7.82
C MET A 209 10.72 -2.99 -7.60
N THR A 210 11.38 -3.12 -6.48
CA THR A 210 12.04 -4.35 -6.05
C THR A 210 11.65 -4.69 -4.61
N LEU A 211 11.63 -5.98 -4.30
CA LEU A 211 11.44 -6.41 -2.92
C LEU A 211 12.74 -6.21 -2.13
N SER A 212 12.62 -5.64 -0.93
CA SER A 212 13.74 -5.54 -0.01
C SER A 212 13.83 -6.80 0.86
N ASP A 213 14.99 -7.42 0.86
CA ASP A 213 15.33 -8.56 1.71
C ASP A 213 15.95 -8.15 3.06
N LYS A 214 16.19 -6.86 3.26
CA LYS A 214 16.98 -6.37 4.41
C LYS A 214 16.15 -5.65 5.48
N GLY A 215 15.03 -5.01 5.13
CA GLY A 215 14.27 -4.17 6.04
C GLY A 215 15.08 -2.97 6.55
N LEU A 216 14.89 -2.61 7.81
CA LEU A 216 15.63 -1.51 8.44
C LEU A 216 17.12 -1.82 8.54
N GLN A 217 17.95 -0.91 8.06
CA GLN A 217 19.40 -0.94 8.13
C GLN A 217 19.96 0.30 8.80
N VAL A 218 21.05 0.15 9.52
CA VAL A 218 21.85 1.24 10.08
C VAL A 218 23.25 1.10 9.53
N SER A 219 23.77 2.15 8.91
CA SER A 219 25.17 2.25 8.49
C SER A 219 25.92 3.18 9.43
N ARG A 220 27.16 2.82 9.78
CA ARG A 220 28.09 3.65 10.53
C ARG A 220 29.21 4.08 9.57
N SER A 221 29.50 5.36 9.54
CA SER A 221 30.64 5.94 8.80
C SER A 221 31.78 6.20 9.74
#